data_12e12cbcf05b05994bcf53f4642395ac
#
_entry.id   12e12cbcf05b05994bcf53f4642395ac
#
_cell.length_a   1.000
_cell.length_b   1.000
_cell.length_c   1.000
_cell.angle_alpha   90.00
_cell.angle_beta   90.00
_cell.angle_gamma   90.00
#
_symmetry.space_group_name_H-M   'P 1'
#
loop_
_entity.id
_entity.type
_entity.pdbx_description
1 polymer ?
#
loop_
_entity_poly.entity_id
_entity_poly.type
_entity_poly.pdbx_seq_one_letter_code
_entity_poly.pdbx_strand_id
1 'polypeptide(L)'
;MKHALLKTKSRLIMSLMIVIMSVVYTSCDDTETTDSTKFTIFYSGMTDIGPSMSGRISSPTYKGNTPSDFAITKVTLKGEAYSGDCFTINPNDGFISINSTKDMQVGLYKLSISCISGGNYYEFKDIVEINFLKAVPDGITVEPNKLQVKYNDIIDETSEVELPTAQVKTDGDHVTITKYEIAKSDYSKYFDITKSGKISIIKGSTALLPGIYNISLKLTTGASSEDEGIFENALEINVTSAPFGLEYTPNEDMLEAENDKSGKTSFQSNAPALKGSLEGIEYSIKNITPTTDKIKIDPTTGVLSVDKDHGLQSGNNYVISIHVKNNFGEEDFNNAFTLQVVEYIEPISGFEYETSIDKYQYSKFTISPKAVSYTHLTLP
;
A
#
# COMPACT_ATOMS: atom_id res chain seq x y z
N MET A 1 -34.08 -20.57 48.08
CA MET A 1 -33.56 -21.69 47.25
C MET A 1 -32.51 -21.30 46.21
N LYS A 2 -32.54 -20.12 45.55
CA LYS A 2 -31.56 -19.73 44.53
C LYS A 2 -30.09 -19.54 45.02
N HIS A 3 -29.86 -19.09 46.27
CA HIS A 3 -28.52 -18.88 46.83
C HIS A 3 -27.76 -20.16 47.23
N ALA A 4 -28.47 -21.24 47.54
CA ALA A 4 -27.84 -22.51 47.90
C ALA A 4 -27.33 -23.24 46.64
N LEU A 5 -28.06 -23.13 45.51
CA LEU A 5 -27.69 -23.75 44.24
C LEU A 5 -26.41 -23.12 43.60
N LEU A 6 -26.22 -21.79 43.81
CA LEU A 6 -25.03 -21.09 43.29
C LEU A 6 -23.76 -21.46 44.04
N LYS A 7 -23.85 -21.62 45.38
CA LYS A 7 -22.73 -22.07 46.22
C LYS A 7 -22.31 -23.52 45.91
N THR A 8 -23.25 -24.38 45.58
CA THR A 8 -22.94 -25.77 45.24
C THR A 8 -22.30 -25.91 43.86
N LYS A 9 -22.75 -25.13 42.86
CA LYS A 9 -22.10 -25.09 41.54
C LYS A 9 -20.73 -24.51 41.60
N SER A 10 -20.46 -23.42 42.36
CA SER A 10 -19.14 -22.84 42.54
C SER A 10 -18.17 -23.79 43.22
N ARG A 11 -18.61 -24.57 44.23
CA ARG A 11 -17.78 -25.57 44.89
C ARG A 11 -17.47 -26.76 43.98
N LEU A 12 -18.43 -27.17 43.12
CA LEU A 12 -18.22 -28.24 42.15
C LEU A 12 -17.22 -27.82 41.05
N ILE A 13 -17.30 -26.60 40.57
CA ILE A 13 -16.36 -26.06 39.57
C ILE A 13 -14.97 -25.90 40.18
N MET A 14 -14.88 -25.46 41.44
CA MET A 14 -13.59 -25.32 42.13
C MET A 14 -12.97 -26.69 42.47
N SER A 15 -13.76 -27.70 42.82
CA SER A 15 -13.30 -29.07 42.95
C SER A 15 -12.88 -29.69 41.64
N LEU A 16 -13.58 -29.39 40.52
CA LEU A 16 -13.20 -29.87 39.19
C LEU A 16 -11.91 -29.21 38.70
N MET A 17 -11.72 -27.91 38.94
CA MET A 17 -10.45 -27.23 38.66
C MET A 17 -9.26 -27.78 39.45
N ILE A 18 -9.44 -28.12 40.73
CA ILE A 18 -8.40 -28.70 41.57
C ILE A 18 -8.04 -30.12 41.08
N VAL A 19 -9.04 -30.90 40.62
CA VAL A 19 -8.78 -32.23 40.04
C VAL A 19 -8.07 -32.13 38.69
N ILE A 20 -8.45 -31.15 37.84
CA ILE A 20 -7.77 -30.92 36.56
C ILE A 20 -6.34 -30.40 36.79
N MET A 21 -6.12 -29.53 37.78
CA MET A 21 -4.76 -29.08 38.16
C MET A 21 -3.91 -30.22 38.74
N SER A 22 -4.50 -31.14 39.50
CA SER A 22 -3.75 -32.30 40.03
C SER A 22 -3.39 -33.30 38.92
N VAL A 23 -4.23 -33.46 37.89
CA VAL A 23 -3.90 -34.35 36.75
C VAL A 23 -2.81 -33.75 35.87
N VAL A 24 -2.71 -32.41 35.77
CA VAL A 24 -1.61 -31.76 35.03
C VAL A 24 -0.29 -31.87 35.79
N TYR A 25 -0.34 -31.94 37.13
CA TYR A 25 0.91 -32.13 37.93
C TYR A 25 1.34 -33.61 38.09
N THR A 26 0.48 -34.57 37.74
CA THR A 26 0.86 -35.99 37.80
C THR A 26 1.32 -36.55 36.45
N SER A 27 1.38 -35.73 35.39
CA SER A 27 1.98 -36.12 34.11
C SER A 27 3.51 -35.90 34.05
N CYS A 28 4.11 -35.54 35.16
CA CYS A 28 5.55 -35.63 35.36
C CYS A 28 5.81 -36.64 36.47
N ASP A 29 5.35 -37.86 36.28
CA ASP A 29 5.78 -38.96 37.11
C ASP A 29 6.77 -39.85 36.35
N ASP A 30 8.01 -39.41 36.36
CA ASP A 30 9.09 -40.34 36.61
C ASP A 30 9.63 -40.03 38.00
N THR A 31 8.89 -40.45 38.98
CA THR A 31 9.43 -40.74 40.32
C THR A 31 10.19 -42.04 40.23
N GLU A 32 11.14 -42.15 39.36
CA GLU A 32 12.28 -42.94 39.64
C GLU A 32 13.26 -42.02 40.37
N THR A 33 13.38 -42.29 41.66
CA THR A 33 14.47 -41.96 42.58
C THR A 33 15.45 -41.00 41.93
N THR A 34 15.51 -39.80 42.44
CA THR A 34 16.58 -38.84 42.11
C THR A 34 17.92 -39.51 42.32
N ASP A 35 18.32 -40.33 41.37
CA ASP A 35 19.72 -40.76 41.28
C ASP A 35 20.48 -39.47 40.93
N SER A 36 21.14 -38.93 41.96
CA SER A 36 21.95 -37.71 41.84
C SER A 36 23.13 -37.89 40.89
N THR A 37 23.31 -39.10 40.36
CA THR A 37 24.36 -39.48 39.42
C THR A 37 23.93 -39.57 37.99
N LYS A 38 22.61 -39.49 37.66
CA LYS A 38 22.12 -39.57 36.29
C LYS A 38 22.54 -38.33 35.50
N PHE A 39 23.37 -38.54 34.47
CA PHE A 39 23.83 -37.51 33.58
C PHE A 39 22.72 -37.06 32.65
N THR A 40 22.52 -35.75 32.53
CA THR A 40 21.58 -35.14 31.61
C THR A 40 22.15 -33.87 30.99
N ILE A 41 21.80 -33.58 29.74
CA ILE A 41 22.15 -32.34 29.08
C ILE A 41 20.88 -31.65 28.61
N PHE A 42 20.95 -30.33 28.48
CA PHE A 42 19.87 -29.52 27.95
C PHE A 42 20.45 -28.42 27.06
N TYR A 43 19.95 -28.33 25.84
CA TYR A 43 20.27 -27.25 24.92
C TYR A 43 19.17 -26.17 24.99
N SER A 44 19.60 -24.90 25.08
CA SER A 44 18.76 -23.75 24.92
C SER A 44 19.26 -22.94 23.72
N GLY A 45 18.40 -22.29 23.01
CA GLY A 45 18.83 -21.40 21.92
C GLY A 45 17.86 -21.26 20.78
N MET A 46 18.41 -21.11 19.60
CA MET A 46 17.64 -20.80 18.39
C MET A 46 16.73 -21.95 18.01
N THR A 47 15.44 -21.66 17.87
CA THR A 47 14.43 -22.62 17.43
C THR A 47 14.03 -22.41 15.97
N ASP A 48 14.14 -21.16 15.49
CA ASP A 48 13.79 -20.78 14.12
C ASP A 48 15.00 -20.17 13.42
N ILE A 49 15.21 -20.55 12.16
CA ILE A 49 16.26 -20.01 11.31
C ILE A 49 15.71 -19.84 9.88
N GLY A 50 16.02 -18.71 9.27
CA GLY A 50 15.66 -18.42 7.88
C GLY A 50 16.78 -18.72 6.91
N PRO A 51 16.50 -18.68 5.60
CA PRO A 51 17.50 -18.77 4.55
C PRO A 51 18.58 -17.69 4.70
N SER A 52 19.79 -17.98 4.23
CA SER A 52 20.95 -17.07 4.28
C SER A 52 21.36 -16.60 5.68
N MET A 53 20.71 -17.10 6.72
CA MET A 53 21.12 -16.87 8.10
C MET A 53 22.15 -17.90 8.53
N SER A 54 23.03 -17.51 9.43
CA SER A 54 23.87 -18.42 10.21
C SER A 54 23.45 -18.35 11.66
N GLY A 55 23.48 -19.48 12.34
CA GLY A 55 23.02 -19.55 13.71
C GLY A 55 24.02 -20.26 14.62
N ARG A 56 23.80 -20.07 15.92
CA ARG A 56 24.60 -20.69 16.95
C ARG A 56 23.69 -21.16 18.09
N ILE A 57 23.88 -22.39 18.49
CA ILE A 57 23.25 -22.95 19.71
C ILE A 57 24.35 -23.10 20.75
N SER A 58 24.16 -22.43 21.87
CA SER A 58 25.13 -22.42 22.96
C SER A 58 25.41 -23.83 23.46
N SER A 59 26.58 -24.03 24.03
CA SER A 59 26.93 -25.25 24.74
C SER A 59 25.84 -25.67 25.72
N PRO A 60 25.55 -26.97 25.86
CA PRO A 60 24.46 -27.42 26.73
C PRO A 60 24.75 -27.14 28.19
N THR A 61 23.71 -26.90 28.95
CA THR A 61 23.79 -27.06 30.41
C THR A 61 23.66 -28.52 30.75
N TYR A 62 24.31 -28.96 31.82
CA TYR A 62 24.32 -30.37 32.20
C TYR A 62 24.25 -30.57 33.71
N LYS A 63 23.79 -31.75 34.09
CA LYS A 63 23.84 -32.26 35.45
C LYS A 63 24.70 -33.53 35.47
N GLY A 64 25.66 -33.62 36.37
CA GLY A 64 26.63 -34.72 36.46
C GLY A 64 28.06 -34.28 36.15
N ASN A 65 28.92 -35.19 35.71
CA ASN A 65 30.30 -34.89 35.34
C ASN A 65 30.39 -34.08 34.06
N THR A 66 31.43 -33.26 33.92
CA THR A 66 31.68 -32.46 32.71
C THR A 66 31.69 -33.33 31.46
N PRO A 67 30.88 -33.08 30.48
CA PRO A 67 30.87 -33.83 29.22
C PRO A 67 31.96 -33.35 28.26
N SER A 68 32.42 -34.28 27.41
CA SER A 68 33.35 -34.08 26.30
C SER A 68 32.98 -34.98 25.12
N ASP A 69 33.76 -34.88 24.05
CA ASP A 69 33.61 -35.72 22.84
C ASP A 69 32.19 -35.69 22.26
N PHE A 70 31.66 -34.48 22.19
CA PHE A 70 30.35 -34.27 21.59
C PHE A 70 30.38 -34.57 20.09
N ALA A 71 29.33 -35.26 19.61
CA ALA A 71 29.13 -35.54 18.20
C ALA A 71 27.64 -35.52 17.85
N ILE A 72 27.31 -35.04 16.63
CA ILE A 72 25.99 -35.22 16.06
C ILE A 72 25.92 -36.63 15.49
N THR A 73 25.06 -37.48 16.07
CA THR A 73 24.92 -38.89 15.66
C THR A 73 23.88 -39.06 14.57
N LYS A 74 22.87 -38.19 14.54
CA LYS A 74 21.78 -38.22 13.55
C LYS A 74 21.18 -36.86 13.38
N VAL A 75 20.83 -36.53 12.12
CA VAL A 75 19.96 -35.39 11.78
C VAL A 75 18.77 -35.93 11.01
N THR A 76 17.56 -35.47 11.34
CA THR A 76 16.36 -35.80 10.60
C THR A 76 15.65 -34.53 10.15
N LEU A 77 15.01 -34.57 8.98
CA LEU A 77 14.11 -33.57 8.46
C LEU A 77 12.75 -34.21 8.20
N LYS A 78 11.68 -33.73 8.81
CA LYS A 78 10.32 -34.31 8.69
C LYS A 78 10.26 -35.81 8.97
N GLY A 79 11.15 -36.31 9.86
CA GLY A 79 11.24 -37.70 10.22
C GLY A 79 12.19 -38.55 9.37
N GLU A 80 12.63 -38.08 8.21
CA GLU A 80 13.56 -38.77 7.33
C GLU A 80 15.00 -38.33 7.60
N ALA A 81 15.97 -39.23 7.31
CA ALA A 81 17.38 -38.93 7.53
C ALA A 81 17.85 -37.79 6.63
N TYR A 82 18.54 -36.81 7.22
CA TYR A 82 19.18 -35.70 6.52
C TYR A 82 20.71 -35.91 6.50
N SER A 83 21.30 -35.81 5.31
CA SER A 83 22.76 -36.09 5.11
C SER A 83 23.56 -34.82 4.75
N GLY A 84 23.00 -33.63 4.86
CA GLY A 84 23.72 -32.37 4.64
C GLY A 84 24.68 -32.03 5.77
N ASP A 85 25.61 -31.12 5.52
CA ASP A 85 26.73 -30.73 6.36
C ASP A 85 26.57 -29.36 7.06
N CYS A 86 25.33 -28.79 7.03
CA CYS A 86 25.10 -27.46 7.59
C CYS A 86 25.18 -27.39 9.12
N PHE A 87 25.13 -28.52 9.82
CA PHE A 87 25.27 -28.61 11.29
C PHE A 87 26.65 -29.13 11.69
N THR A 88 27.35 -28.36 12.50
CA THR A 88 28.61 -28.76 13.09
C THR A 88 28.58 -28.61 14.61
N ILE A 89 29.21 -29.50 15.34
CA ILE A 89 29.30 -29.44 16.80
C ILE A 89 30.76 -29.39 17.25
N ASN A 90 31.03 -28.55 18.23
CA ASN A 90 32.35 -28.51 18.86
C ASN A 90 32.48 -29.72 19.82
N PRO A 91 33.42 -30.60 19.60
CA PRO A 91 33.57 -31.83 20.42
C PRO A 91 33.91 -31.54 21.87
N ASN A 92 34.50 -30.39 22.18
CA ASN A 92 34.94 -30.10 23.55
C ASN A 92 33.83 -29.60 24.46
N ASP A 93 32.91 -28.78 23.93
CA ASP A 93 31.92 -28.06 24.73
C ASP A 93 30.48 -28.24 24.22
N GLY A 94 30.26 -28.95 23.12
CA GLY A 94 28.94 -29.22 22.57
C GLY A 94 28.28 -28.04 21.91
N PHE A 95 28.99 -26.93 21.64
CA PHE A 95 28.47 -25.79 20.90
C PHE A 95 28.14 -26.18 19.48
N ILE A 96 26.94 -25.84 18.98
CA ILE A 96 26.49 -26.17 17.64
C ILE A 96 26.51 -24.92 16.75
N SER A 97 27.15 -25.02 15.59
CA SER A 97 27.11 -24.02 14.54
C SER A 97 26.20 -24.48 13.41
N ILE A 98 25.39 -23.56 12.94
CA ILE A 98 24.55 -23.70 11.74
C ILE A 98 25.16 -22.77 10.70
N ASN A 99 25.84 -23.37 9.73
CA ASN A 99 26.51 -22.64 8.66
C ASN A 99 25.53 -22.44 7.50
N SER A 100 25.97 -21.82 6.42
CA SER A 100 25.14 -21.50 5.26
C SER A 100 23.87 -22.36 5.08
N THR A 101 22.72 -21.72 5.14
CA THR A 101 21.40 -22.36 5.05
C THR A 101 20.81 -22.33 3.65
N LYS A 102 21.58 -21.85 2.67
CA LYS A 102 21.11 -21.60 1.29
C LYS A 102 20.48 -22.83 0.63
N ASP A 103 20.99 -24.01 0.91
CA ASP A 103 20.55 -25.26 0.28
C ASP A 103 19.69 -26.13 1.23
N MET A 104 19.31 -25.59 2.40
CA MET A 104 18.46 -26.31 3.34
C MET A 104 17.01 -26.33 2.88
N GLN A 105 16.35 -27.45 3.09
CA GLN A 105 14.94 -27.61 2.86
C GLN A 105 14.13 -27.05 4.04
N VAL A 106 12.99 -26.44 3.75
CA VAL A 106 12.05 -25.94 4.78
C VAL A 106 11.47 -27.09 5.61
N GLY A 107 11.44 -26.89 6.91
CA GLY A 107 10.86 -27.85 7.85
C GLY A 107 11.62 -27.97 9.16
N LEU A 108 11.15 -28.87 10.02
CA LEU A 108 11.72 -29.13 11.34
C LEU A 108 12.85 -30.12 11.23
N TYR A 109 14.04 -29.67 11.61
CA TYR A 109 15.23 -30.50 11.79
C TYR A 109 15.34 -30.93 13.25
N LYS A 110 15.66 -32.21 13.46
CA LYS A 110 15.92 -32.76 14.79
C LYS A 110 17.31 -33.39 14.83
N LEU A 111 18.12 -33.00 15.82
CA LEU A 111 19.49 -33.46 16.01
C LEU A 111 19.58 -34.38 17.21
N SER A 112 20.14 -35.56 17.01
CA SER A 112 20.56 -36.47 18.07
C SER A 112 22.03 -36.25 18.34
N ILE A 113 22.41 -36.16 19.61
CA ILE A 113 23.76 -35.79 20.02
C ILE A 113 24.28 -36.83 21.00
N SER A 114 25.55 -37.22 20.85
CA SER A 114 26.27 -38.04 21.81
C SER A 114 27.37 -37.25 22.51
N CYS A 115 27.75 -37.71 23.69
CA CYS A 115 28.92 -37.23 24.43
C CYS A 115 29.43 -38.27 25.40
N ILE A 116 30.61 -38.03 25.95
CA ILE A 116 31.20 -38.85 27.04
C ILE A 116 31.18 -38.05 28.33
N SER A 117 30.68 -38.62 29.39
CA SER A 117 30.69 -37.99 30.72
C SER A 117 31.05 -39.03 31.79
N GLY A 118 32.06 -38.73 32.64
CA GLY A 118 32.55 -39.67 33.65
C GLY A 118 33.02 -41.01 33.06
N GLY A 119 33.54 -41.03 31.84
CA GLY A 119 33.98 -42.22 31.11
C GLY A 119 32.87 -43.06 30.48
N ASN A 120 31.61 -42.64 30.58
CA ASN A 120 30.48 -43.34 29.96
C ASN A 120 29.99 -42.59 28.71
N TYR A 121 29.55 -43.35 27.70
CA TYR A 121 28.94 -42.85 26.50
C TYR A 121 27.44 -42.62 26.71
N TYR A 122 26.94 -41.45 26.26
CA TYR A 122 25.54 -41.11 26.31
C TYR A 122 25.09 -40.65 24.95
N GLU A 123 23.86 -41.02 24.53
CA GLU A 123 23.21 -40.55 23.33
C GLU A 123 21.82 -39.99 23.67
N PHE A 124 21.57 -38.77 23.20
CA PHE A 124 20.33 -38.05 23.40
C PHE A 124 19.63 -37.86 22.04
N LYS A 125 18.51 -38.56 21.88
CA LYS A 125 17.73 -38.49 20.63
C LYS A 125 16.96 -37.21 20.54
N ASP A 126 16.99 -36.59 19.34
CA ASP A 126 16.17 -35.43 18.99
C ASP A 126 16.21 -34.28 20.02
N ILE A 127 17.38 -34.11 20.68
CA ILE A 127 17.53 -33.18 21.81
C ILE A 127 17.56 -31.70 21.36
N VAL A 128 17.86 -31.45 20.08
CA VAL A 128 17.83 -30.10 19.48
C VAL A 128 16.84 -30.09 18.32
N GLU A 129 15.91 -29.18 18.38
CA GLU A 129 14.93 -28.94 17.31
C GLU A 129 15.16 -27.58 16.69
N ILE A 130 15.26 -27.54 15.36
CA ILE A 130 15.48 -26.32 14.59
C ILE A 130 14.45 -26.28 13.46
N ASN A 131 13.60 -25.27 13.45
CA ASN A 131 12.62 -25.05 12.41
C ASN A 131 13.21 -24.15 11.32
N PHE A 132 13.41 -24.71 10.12
CA PHE A 132 13.91 -23.96 8.97
C PHE A 132 12.76 -23.35 8.19
N LEU A 133 12.76 -22.02 8.11
CA LEU A 133 11.67 -21.21 7.56
C LEU A 133 11.84 -20.98 6.06
N LYS A 134 10.74 -20.67 5.36
CA LYS A 134 10.77 -20.20 3.98
C LYS A 134 11.38 -18.80 3.87
N ALA A 135 12.01 -18.54 2.72
CA ALA A 135 12.51 -17.21 2.39
C ALA A 135 11.36 -16.19 2.29
N VAL A 136 10.29 -16.57 1.62
CA VAL A 136 9.09 -15.76 1.43
C VAL A 136 7.85 -16.64 1.61
N PRO A 137 6.68 -16.08 1.99
CA PRO A 137 5.44 -16.85 2.06
C PRO A 137 5.01 -17.33 0.67
N ASP A 138 4.26 -18.41 0.61
CA ASP A 138 3.67 -18.94 -0.64
C ASP A 138 2.68 -17.96 -1.25
N GLY A 139 2.03 -17.15 -0.41
CA GLY A 139 1.11 -16.10 -0.79
C GLY A 139 0.79 -15.22 0.40
N ILE A 140 0.01 -14.20 0.16
CA ILE A 140 -0.57 -13.35 1.17
C ILE A 140 -2.06 -13.12 0.91
N THR A 141 -2.80 -12.91 1.97
CA THR A 141 -4.17 -12.42 1.92
C THR A 141 -4.24 -11.10 2.70
N VAL A 142 -4.90 -10.10 2.16
CA VAL A 142 -5.16 -8.84 2.85
C VAL A 142 -6.64 -8.74 3.15
N GLU A 143 -7.02 -8.56 4.39
CA GLU A 143 -8.42 -8.50 4.80
C GLU A 143 -8.75 -7.22 5.56
N PRO A 144 -9.75 -6.45 5.07
CA PRO A 144 -10.38 -6.57 3.76
C PRO A 144 -9.41 -6.22 2.63
N ASN A 145 -9.59 -6.81 1.44
CA ASN A 145 -8.73 -6.55 0.28
C ASN A 145 -9.09 -5.28 -0.50
N LYS A 146 -10.19 -4.62 -0.08
CA LYS A 146 -10.64 -3.33 -0.61
C LYS A 146 -11.07 -2.44 0.55
N LEU A 147 -10.57 -1.21 0.55
CA LEU A 147 -10.98 -0.16 1.46
C LEU A 147 -11.65 0.97 0.68
N GLN A 148 -12.69 1.54 1.23
CA GLN A 148 -13.28 2.78 0.75
C GLN A 148 -13.24 3.82 1.86
N VAL A 149 -12.80 5.04 1.53
CA VAL A 149 -12.64 6.14 2.48
C VAL A 149 -13.01 7.46 1.82
N LYS A 150 -13.62 8.37 2.58
CA LYS A 150 -13.92 9.72 2.09
C LYS A 150 -12.68 10.59 2.19
N TYR A 151 -12.41 11.35 1.14
CA TYR A 151 -11.30 12.30 1.08
C TYR A 151 -11.32 13.29 2.26
N ASN A 152 -12.50 13.81 2.61
CA ASN A 152 -12.65 14.74 3.73
C ASN A 152 -12.25 14.13 5.08
N ASP A 153 -12.48 12.83 5.29
CA ASP A 153 -12.07 12.13 6.52
C ASP A 153 -10.54 11.96 6.59
N ILE A 154 -9.87 11.91 5.42
CA ILE A 154 -8.41 11.81 5.34
C ILE A 154 -7.75 13.16 5.65
N ILE A 155 -8.24 14.26 5.04
CA ILE A 155 -7.57 15.56 5.12
C ILE A 155 -7.80 16.28 6.44
N ASP A 156 -8.87 15.96 7.17
CA ASP A 156 -9.18 16.55 8.48
C ASP A 156 -8.44 15.78 9.59
N GLU A 157 -7.29 16.32 9.99
CA GLU A 157 -6.48 15.79 11.09
C GLU A 157 -7.21 15.82 12.44
N THR A 158 -8.20 16.71 12.58
CA THR A 158 -8.95 16.90 13.83
C THR A 158 -10.17 16.01 13.93
N SER A 159 -10.55 15.37 12.85
CA SER A 159 -11.69 14.45 12.79
C SER A 159 -11.48 13.27 13.74
N GLU A 160 -12.50 12.95 14.54
CA GLU A 160 -12.54 11.75 15.38
C GLU A 160 -12.89 10.47 14.57
N VAL A 161 -13.18 10.60 13.26
CA VAL A 161 -13.48 9.46 12.40
C VAL A 161 -12.28 8.56 12.30
N GLU A 162 -12.43 7.28 12.68
CA GLU A 162 -11.41 6.26 12.45
C GLU A 162 -11.39 5.87 10.98
N LEU A 163 -10.20 5.99 10.36
CA LEU A 163 -10.02 5.54 8.98
C LEU A 163 -9.99 4.01 8.91
N PRO A 164 -10.52 3.42 7.82
CA PRO A 164 -10.50 1.97 7.65
C PRO A 164 -9.07 1.44 7.56
N THR A 165 -8.87 0.21 8.03
CA THR A 165 -7.58 -0.47 8.03
C THR A 165 -7.72 -1.86 7.45
N ALA A 166 -6.61 -2.43 6.96
CA ALA A 166 -6.55 -3.80 6.49
C ALA A 166 -5.44 -4.57 7.20
N GLN A 167 -5.56 -5.89 7.29
CA GLN A 167 -4.61 -6.77 7.95
C GLN A 167 -4.03 -7.75 6.94
N VAL A 168 -2.69 -7.82 6.90
CA VAL A 168 -1.97 -8.82 6.11
C VAL A 168 -1.97 -10.15 6.85
N LYS A 169 -2.29 -11.23 6.13
CA LYS A 169 -2.12 -12.62 6.54
C LYS A 169 -1.21 -13.31 5.52
N THR A 170 -0.38 -14.21 5.97
CA THR A 170 0.52 -14.98 5.11
C THR A 170 0.02 -16.40 4.96
N ASP A 171 0.16 -16.93 3.77
CA ASP A 171 -0.18 -18.31 3.44
C ASP A 171 1.07 -19.20 3.57
N GLY A 172 0.86 -20.47 3.85
CA GLY A 172 1.90 -21.47 3.98
C GLY A 172 2.43 -21.67 5.40
N ASP A 173 3.00 -22.84 5.61
CA ASP A 173 3.66 -23.25 6.86
C ASP A 173 5.10 -22.76 6.91
N HIS A 174 5.67 -22.70 8.12
CA HIS A 174 7.07 -22.38 8.33
C HIS A 174 7.50 -21.01 7.77
N VAL A 175 6.66 -19.98 7.97
CA VAL A 175 6.95 -18.61 7.58
C VAL A 175 6.92 -17.70 8.80
N THR A 176 7.98 -16.93 9.01
CA THR A 176 8.03 -15.86 10.02
C THR A 176 8.39 -14.56 9.35
N ILE A 177 7.48 -13.60 9.38
CA ILE A 177 7.72 -12.27 8.80
C ILE A 177 8.46 -11.41 9.82
N THR A 178 9.63 -10.92 9.44
CA THR A 178 10.46 -10.02 10.25
C THR A 178 10.18 -8.56 9.96
N LYS A 179 9.70 -8.26 8.74
CA LYS A 179 9.38 -6.90 8.32
C LYS A 179 8.26 -6.86 7.30
N TYR A 180 7.32 -5.94 7.52
CA TYR A 180 6.29 -5.56 6.55
C TYR A 180 6.60 -4.16 6.04
N GLU A 181 6.52 -3.95 4.73
CA GLU A 181 6.71 -2.67 4.09
C GLU A 181 5.68 -2.48 2.97
N ILE A 182 5.28 -1.23 2.75
CA ILE A 182 4.56 -0.86 1.53
C ILE A 182 5.62 -0.72 0.43
N ALA A 183 5.44 -1.43 -0.68
CA ALA A 183 6.35 -1.34 -1.80
C ALA A 183 6.35 0.10 -2.36
N LYS A 184 7.54 0.57 -2.76
CA LYS A 184 7.72 1.96 -3.17
C LYS A 184 6.90 2.30 -4.41
N SER A 185 6.09 3.37 -4.29
CA SER A 185 5.32 3.98 -5.38
C SER A 185 5.22 5.49 -5.12
N ASP A 186 4.69 6.25 -6.08
CA ASP A 186 4.52 7.70 -5.93
C ASP A 186 3.59 8.08 -4.78
N TYR A 187 2.69 7.18 -4.42
CA TYR A 187 1.68 7.37 -3.37
C TYR A 187 1.96 6.55 -2.09
N SER A 188 2.98 5.70 -2.05
CA SER A 188 3.30 4.86 -0.87
C SER A 188 3.47 5.67 0.43
N LYS A 189 3.91 6.92 0.33
CA LYS A 189 4.11 7.86 1.45
C LYS A 189 2.82 8.26 2.20
N TYR A 190 1.65 7.97 1.64
CA TYR A 190 0.35 8.29 2.26
C TYR A 190 -0.23 7.14 3.08
N PHE A 191 0.47 6.03 3.12
CA PHE A 191 0.04 4.81 3.80
C PHE A 191 1.11 4.36 4.77
N ASP A 192 0.69 3.69 5.83
CA ASP A 192 1.58 3.11 6.84
C ASP A 192 1.27 1.63 7.04
N ILE A 193 2.26 0.86 7.46
CA ILE A 193 2.10 -0.54 7.82
C ILE A 193 2.86 -0.84 9.11
N THR A 194 2.18 -1.43 10.07
CA THR A 194 2.77 -1.79 11.35
C THR A 194 3.65 -3.04 11.25
N LYS A 195 4.42 -3.31 12.30
CA LYS A 195 5.20 -4.56 12.45
C LYS A 195 4.33 -5.82 12.48
N SER A 196 3.05 -5.69 12.77
CA SER A 196 2.08 -6.80 12.73
C SER A 196 1.34 -6.93 11.39
N GLY A 197 1.69 -6.13 10.38
CA GLY A 197 1.06 -6.16 9.07
C GLY A 197 -0.29 -5.44 8.98
N LYS A 198 -0.62 -4.55 9.93
CA LYS A 198 -1.81 -3.70 9.85
C LYS A 198 -1.52 -2.49 8.97
N ILE A 199 -2.29 -2.34 7.88
CA ILE A 199 -2.18 -1.24 6.91
C ILE A 199 -3.18 -0.15 7.29
N SER A 200 -2.75 1.11 7.23
CA SER A 200 -3.56 2.29 7.52
C SER A 200 -3.27 3.44 6.55
N ILE A 201 -4.23 4.36 6.44
CA ILE A 201 -4.10 5.61 5.68
C ILE A 201 -3.64 6.70 6.65
N ILE A 202 -2.67 7.51 6.24
CA ILE A 202 -2.14 8.61 7.08
C ILE A 202 -3.08 9.81 6.99
N LYS A 203 -3.66 10.24 8.12
CA LYS A 203 -4.46 11.46 8.23
C LYS A 203 -3.63 12.70 7.89
N GLY A 204 -4.28 13.77 7.40
CA GLY A 204 -3.62 14.98 6.95
C GLY A 204 -3.03 14.89 5.53
N SER A 205 -3.19 13.76 4.84
CA SER A 205 -2.65 13.52 3.50
C SER A 205 -3.44 14.26 2.43
N THR A 206 -3.39 15.59 2.39
CA THR A 206 -4.15 16.44 1.45
C THR A 206 -3.82 16.21 -0.02
N ALA A 207 -2.64 15.68 -0.31
CA ALA A 207 -2.21 15.35 -1.68
C ALA A 207 -2.61 13.94 -2.14
N LEU A 208 -3.23 13.14 -1.28
CA LEU A 208 -3.85 11.86 -1.64
C LEU A 208 -5.25 12.14 -2.22
N LEU A 209 -5.31 12.56 -3.47
CA LEU A 209 -6.57 12.96 -4.13
C LEU A 209 -7.54 11.78 -4.26
N PRO A 210 -8.84 12.05 -4.51
CA PRO A 210 -9.80 10.98 -4.83
C PRO A 210 -9.37 10.13 -6.02
N GLY A 211 -9.53 8.82 -5.90
CA GLY A 211 -9.10 7.84 -6.90
C GLY A 211 -8.87 6.45 -6.32
N ILE A 212 -8.48 5.52 -7.18
CA ILE A 212 -8.17 4.14 -6.81
C ILE A 212 -6.65 3.97 -6.71
N TYR A 213 -6.20 3.45 -5.56
CA TYR A 213 -4.80 3.18 -5.25
C TYR A 213 -4.59 1.69 -5.01
N ASN A 214 -3.74 1.08 -5.82
CA ASN A 214 -3.37 -0.32 -5.68
C ASN A 214 -2.06 -0.42 -4.90
N ILE A 215 -2.13 -0.96 -3.70
CA ILE A 215 -1.02 -1.07 -2.77
C ILE A 215 -0.34 -2.42 -2.95
N SER A 216 0.95 -2.39 -3.29
CA SER A 216 1.81 -3.56 -3.30
C SER A 216 2.60 -3.63 -2.00
N LEU A 217 2.84 -4.84 -1.52
CA LEU A 217 3.50 -5.09 -0.25
C LEU A 217 4.85 -5.78 -0.47
N LYS A 218 5.82 -5.43 0.36
CA LYS A 218 7.10 -6.12 0.46
C LYS A 218 7.24 -6.74 1.84
N LEU A 219 7.43 -8.05 1.89
CA LEU A 219 7.59 -8.82 3.11
C LEU A 219 9.00 -9.41 3.16
N THR A 220 9.63 -9.32 4.33
CA THR A 220 10.96 -9.86 4.58
C THR A 220 10.85 -10.92 5.67
N THR A 221 11.45 -12.10 5.44
CA THR A 221 11.48 -13.22 6.40
C THR A 221 12.84 -13.42 7.03
N GLY A 222 13.91 -12.96 6.41
CA GLY A 222 15.28 -13.12 6.85
C GLY A 222 16.06 -11.83 6.96
N ALA A 223 17.38 -11.93 7.07
CA ALA A 223 18.30 -10.80 7.22
C ALA A 223 18.88 -10.30 5.88
N SER A 224 18.64 -11.01 4.76
CA SER A 224 19.18 -10.69 3.45
C SER A 224 18.08 -10.26 2.45
N SER A 225 18.46 -9.59 1.38
CA SER A 225 17.55 -9.22 0.30
C SER A 225 16.97 -10.44 -0.46
N GLU A 226 17.62 -11.58 -0.37
CA GLU A 226 17.14 -12.83 -0.97
C GLU A 226 15.91 -13.40 -0.25
N ASP A 227 15.65 -12.92 0.98
CA ASP A 227 14.54 -13.34 1.81
C ASP A 227 13.33 -12.38 1.68
N GLU A 228 13.29 -11.57 0.66
CA GLU A 228 12.23 -10.60 0.39
C GLU A 228 11.27 -11.10 -0.71
N GLY A 229 9.98 -10.84 -0.51
CA GLY A 229 8.93 -11.07 -1.51
C GLY A 229 8.10 -9.81 -1.74
N ILE A 230 7.78 -9.53 -3.01
CA ILE A 230 6.88 -8.44 -3.40
C ILE A 230 5.57 -9.05 -3.86
N PHE A 231 4.47 -8.55 -3.30
CA PHE A 231 3.11 -8.96 -3.60
C PHE A 231 2.37 -7.77 -4.22
N GLU A 232 2.22 -7.83 -5.55
CA GLU A 232 1.65 -6.75 -6.32
C GLU A 232 0.15 -6.61 -6.11
N ASN A 233 -0.33 -5.35 -6.01
CA ASN A 233 -1.74 -5.01 -5.92
C ASN A 233 -2.50 -5.78 -4.82
N ALA A 234 -1.86 -5.95 -3.67
CA ALA A 234 -2.39 -6.75 -2.57
C ALA A 234 -3.62 -6.12 -1.88
N LEU A 235 -3.76 -4.79 -1.96
CA LEU A 235 -4.88 -4.03 -1.39
C LEU A 235 -5.29 -2.92 -2.35
N GLU A 236 -6.59 -2.79 -2.61
CA GLU A 236 -7.19 -1.66 -3.32
C GLU A 236 -7.76 -0.65 -2.30
N ILE A 237 -7.39 0.62 -2.43
CA ILE A 237 -7.94 1.71 -1.62
C ILE A 237 -8.64 2.71 -2.55
N ASN A 238 -9.96 2.85 -2.40
CA ASN A 238 -10.77 3.81 -3.12
C ASN A 238 -11.01 5.05 -2.25
N VAL A 239 -10.35 6.15 -2.60
CA VAL A 239 -10.57 7.46 -1.98
C VAL A 239 -11.67 8.17 -2.74
N THR A 240 -12.78 8.46 -2.08
CA THR A 240 -14.00 9.01 -2.71
C THR A 240 -14.30 10.42 -2.21
N SER A 241 -14.91 11.25 -3.08
CA SER A 241 -15.42 12.57 -2.70
C SER A 241 -16.54 13.03 -3.63
N ALA A 242 -17.32 14.00 -3.16
CA ALA A 242 -18.09 14.87 -4.05
C ALA A 242 -17.17 15.58 -5.06
N PRO A 243 -17.70 16.12 -6.17
CA PRO A 243 -16.93 16.93 -7.10
C PRO A 243 -16.35 18.17 -6.42
N PHE A 244 -15.11 18.56 -6.75
CA PHE A 244 -14.53 19.83 -6.34
C PHE A 244 -13.45 20.28 -7.32
N GLY A 245 -13.10 21.58 -7.28
CA GLY A 245 -11.99 22.12 -8.06
C GLY A 245 -12.18 22.01 -9.56
N LEU A 246 -13.39 22.30 -10.07
CA LEU A 246 -13.67 22.39 -11.51
C LEU A 246 -12.91 23.57 -12.11
N GLU A 247 -12.19 23.34 -13.20
CA GLU A 247 -11.37 24.36 -13.86
C GLU A 247 -11.39 24.16 -15.38
N TYR A 248 -11.90 25.16 -16.11
CA TYR A 248 -11.72 25.24 -17.56
C TYR A 248 -10.40 25.94 -17.88
N THR A 249 -9.69 25.47 -18.89
CA THR A 249 -8.44 26.08 -19.36
C THR A 249 -8.47 26.18 -20.90
N PRO A 250 -8.65 27.41 -21.43
CA PRO A 250 -8.92 28.67 -20.74
C PRO A 250 -10.32 28.70 -20.09
N ASN A 251 -10.50 29.54 -19.06
CA ASN A 251 -11.80 29.76 -18.39
C ASN A 251 -12.65 30.87 -19.05
N GLU A 252 -12.15 31.45 -20.10
CA GLU A 252 -12.86 32.41 -20.98
C GLU A 252 -12.46 32.20 -22.43
N ASP A 253 -13.39 32.46 -23.34
CA ASP A 253 -13.15 32.37 -24.78
C ASP A 253 -14.09 33.27 -25.54
N MET A 254 -13.83 33.45 -26.84
CA MET A 254 -14.58 34.36 -27.73
C MET A 254 -15.32 33.56 -28.79
N LEU A 255 -16.55 34.04 -29.11
CA LEU A 255 -17.36 33.58 -30.23
C LEU A 255 -17.74 34.76 -31.08
N GLU A 256 -17.48 34.71 -32.37
CA GLU A 256 -17.98 35.76 -33.29
C GLU A 256 -19.48 35.67 -33.46
N ALA A 257 -20.15 36.82 -33.34
CA ALA A 257 -21.57 36.92 -33.66
C ALA A 257 -21.80 36.61 -35.15
N GLU A 258 -22.89 35.91 -35.43
CA GLU A 258 -23.27 35.59 -36.83
C GLU A 258 -23.75 36.82 -37.55
N ASN A 259 -23.11 37.14 -38.65
CA ASN A 259 -23.46 38.24 -39.56
C ASN A 259 -22.97 37.97 -40.99
N ASP A 260 -23.15 38.90 -41.92
CA ASP A 260 -22.75 38.73 -43.32
C ASP A 260 -21.24 38.55 -43.51
N LYS A 261 -20.40 38.99 -42.55
CA LYS A 261 -18.95 38.89 -42.61
C LYS A 261 -18.44 37.60 -41.98
N SER A 262 -18.91 37.30 -40.76
CA SER A 262 -18.47 36.10 -39.99
C SER A 262 -19.14 34.81 -40.50
N GLY A 263 -20.31 34.97 -41.18
CA GLY A 263 -21.11 33.80 -41.58
C GLY A 263 -21.72 33.07 -40.38
N LYS A 264 -21.80 31.75 -40.48
CA LYS A 264 -22.29 30.89 -39.41
C LYS A 264 -21.13 30.39 -38.54
N THR A 265 -21.17 30.75 -37.29
CA THR A 265 -20.13 30.44 -36.31
C THR A 265 -20.59 29.36 -35.30
N SER A 266 -19.68 28.75 -34.64
CA SER A 266 -19.92 27.77 -33.57
C SER A 266 -18.78 27.79 -32.59
N PHE A 267 -19.03 27.28 -31.38
CA PHE A 267 -18.04 27.25 -30.31
C PHE A 267 -17.99 25.88 -29.64
N GLN A 268 -16.83 25.49 -29.14
CA GLN A 268 -16.65 24.35 -28.29
C GLN A 268 -15.47 24.61 -27.36
N SER A 269 -15.69 24.47 -26.03
CA SER A 269 -14.65 24.59 -25.04
C SER A 269 -13.76 23.32 -24.99
N ASN A 270 -12.61 23.43 -24.32
CA ASN A 270 -11.94 22.23 -23.81
C ASN A 270 -12.78 21.58 -22.72
N ALA A 271 -12.58 20.29 -22.48
CA ALA A 271 -13.11 19.61 -21.31
C ALA A 271 -12.47 20.21 -20.04
N PRO A 272 -13.25 20.48 -18.99
CA PRO A 272 -12.69 21.00 -17.75
C PRO A 272 -11.89 19.93 -16.99
N ALA A 273 -10.88 20.38 -16.25
CA ALA A 273 -10.28 19.57 -15.21
C ALA A 273 -11.22 19.56 -13.99
N LEU A 274 -11.35 18.40 -13.35
CA LEU A 274 -12.16 18.24 -12.15
C LEU A 274 -11.36 17.44 -11.13
N LYS A 275 -11.43 17.83 -9.86
CA LYS A 275 -11.00 17.04 -8.72
C LYS A 275 -12.22 16.34 -8.12
N GLY A 276 -11.99 15.20 -7.48
CA GLY A 276 -13.08 14.39 -6.93
C GLY A 276 -13.24 13.07 -7.66
N SER A 277 -14.17 12.25 -7.19
CA SER A 277 -14.45 10.95 -7.82
C SER A 277 -15.18 11.14 -9.14
N LEU A 278 -14.79 10.35 -10.16
CA LEU A 278 -15.40 10.40 -11.49
C LEU A 278 -16.53 9.38 -11.66
N GLU A 279 -16.76 8.51 -10.68
CA GLU A 279 -17.79 7.49 -10.73
C GLU A 279 -19.20 8.11 -10.73
N GLY A 280 -19.97 7.88 -11.78
CA GLY A 280 -21.31 8.45 -11.93
C GLY A 280 -21.30 9.96 -12.21
N ILE A 281 -20.20 10.51 -12.77
CA ILE A 281 -20.08 11.94 -13.07
C ILE A 281 -21.13 12.40 -14.09
N GLU A 282 -21.77 13.53 -13.78
CA GLU A 282 -22.72 14.20 -14.67
C GLU A 282 -22.59 15.72 -14.53
N TYR A 283 -22.43 16.40 -15.65
CA TYR A 283 -22.33 17.84 -15.74
C TYR A 283 -23.65 18.43 -16.24
N SER A 284 -24.06 19.58 -15.70
CA SER A 284 -25.20 20.36 -16.17
C SER A 284 -24.95 21.85 -15.99
N ILE A 285 -25.63 22.66 -16.77
CA ILE A 285 -25.61 24.12 -16.61
C ILE A 285 -26.55 24.46 -15.44
N LYS A 286 -26.01 25.10 -14.40
CA LYS A 286 -26.81 25.64 -13.31
C LYS A 286 -27.55 26.92 -13.72
N ASN A 287 -26.82 27.87 -14.30
CA ASN A 287 -27.36 29.12 -14.84
C ASN A 287 -26.37 29.75 -15.81
N ILE A 288 -26.93 30.63 -16.68
CA ILE A 288 -26.16 31.47 -17.60
C ILE A 288 -26.67 32.91 -17.44
N THR A 289 -25.75 33.85 -17.37
CA THR A 289 -26.08 35.28 -17.29
C THR A 289 -25.33 36.06 -18.36
N PRO A 290 -25.98 36.76 -19.28
CA PRO A 290 -27.44 36.80 -19.52
C PRO A 290 -28.03 35.47 -19.93
N THR A 291 -29.30 35.23 -19.65
CA THR A 291 -29.94 33.92 -19.91
C THR A 291 -30.03 33.64 -21.41
N THR A 292 -29.66 32.43 -21.79
CA THR A 292 -29.79 31.88 -23.14
C THR A 292 -29.95 30.37 -23.11
N ASP A 293 -30.60 29.80 -24.12
CA ASP A 293 -30.72 28.36 -24.39
C ASP A 293 -29.76 27.86 -25.47
N LYS A 294 -28.90 28.74 -25.97
CA LYS A 294 -27.97 28.45 -27.08
C LYS A 294 -26.68 27.82 -26.67
N ILE A 295 -26.29 27.99 -25.40
CA ILE A 295 -25.08 27.36 -24.81
C ILE A 295 -25.50 26.03 -24.19
N LYS A 296 -24.84 24.97 -24.60
CA LYS A 296 -25.09 23.59 -24.14
C LYS A 296 -23.87 23.05 -23.44
N ILE A 297 -24.07 22.03 -22.63
CA ILE A 297 -23.00 21.27 -22.00
C ILE A 297 -23.16 19.77 -22.29
N ASP A 298 -22.09 19.11 -22.60
CA ASP A 298 -22.08 17.65 -22.67
C ASP A 298 -22.10 17.08 -21.25
N PRO A 299 -23.10 16.26 -20.87
CA PRO A 299 -23.28 15.80 -19.51
C PRO A 299 -22.17 14.83 -19.03
N THR A 300 -21.41 14.25 -19.95
CA THR A 300 -20.36 13.26 -19.62
C THR A 300 -18.99 13.91 -19.56
N THR A 301 -18.73 14.87 -20.45
CA THR A 301 -17.39 15.46 -20.60
C THR A 301 -17.26 16.86 -20.01
N GLY A 302 -18.39 17.52 -19.74
CA GLY A 302 -18.40 18.91 -19.28
C GLY A 302 -18.04 19.93 -20.38
N VAL A 303 -17.93 19.52 -21.64
CA VAL A 303 -17.59 20.39 -22.75
C VAL A 303 -18.78 21.32 -23.05
N LEU A 304 -18.51 22.63 -23.05
CA LEU A 304 -19.50 23.65 -23.44
C LEU A 304 -19.50 23.82 -24.96
N SER A 305 -20.67 24.01 -25.54
CA SER A 305 -20.81 24.17 -26.98
C SER A 305 -21.91 25.17 -27.36
N VAL A 306 -21.71 25.80 -28.50
CA VAL A 306 -22.72 26.63 -29.20
C VAL A 306 -22.78 26.17 -30.65
N ASP A 307 -23.97 25.76 -31.08
CA ASP A 307 -24.21 25.34 -32.47
C ASP A 307 -24.30 26.54 -33.40
N LYS A 308 -24.17 26.33 -34.70
CA LYS A 308 -24.46 27.31 -35.74
C LYS A 308 -25.91 27.79 -35.66
N ASP A 309 -26.18 28.94 -36.18
CA ASP A 309 -27.51 29.62 -36.11
C ASP A 309 -27.90 29.98 -34.66
N HIS A 310 -26.92 30.33 -33.84
CA HIS A 310 -27.13 30.63 -32.42
C HIS A 310 -27.83 31.98 -32.18
N GLY A 311 -27.65 32.98 -33.04
CA GLY A 311 -28.24 34.29 -32.89
C GLY A 311 -27.83 35.09 -31.65
N LEU A 312 -26.73 34.73 -31.02
CA LEU A 312 -26.17 35.47 -29.90
C LEU A 312 -25.63 36.81 -30.34
N GLN A 313 -25.87 37.86 -29.53
CA GLN A 313 -25.56 39.25 -29.91
C GLN A 313 -24.14 39.62 -29.46
N SER A 314 -23.43 40.34 -30.34
CA SER A 314 -22.09 40.87 -30.00
C SER A 314 -22.17 41.85 -28.81
N GLY A 315 -21.08 41.93 -28.04
CA GLY A 315 -20.98 42.74 -26.84
C GLY A 315 -21.51 42.08 -25.57
N ASN A 316 -22.15 40.91 -25.67
CA ASN A 316 -22.57 40.13 -24.48
C ASN A 316 -21.45 39.21 -23.99
N ASN A 317 -21.30 39.17 -22.64
CA ASN A 317 -20.47 38.22 -21.94
C ASN A 317 -21.38 37.25 -21.20
N TYR A 318 -21.41 36.00 -21.63
CA TYR A 318 -22.21 34.95 -21.03
C TYR A 318 -21.39 34.26 -19.92
N VAL A 319 -21.75 34.54 -18.67
CA VAL A 319 -21.13 33.91 -17.51
C VAL A 319 -21.89 32.64 -17.14
N ILE A 320 -21.20 31.51 -17.14
CA ILE A 320 -21.78 30.18 -17.04
C ILE A 320 -21.40 29.57 -15.71
N SER A 321 -22.40 29.16 -14.94
CA SER A 321 -22.23 28.38 -13.72
C SER A 321 -22.59 26.92 -13.99
N ILE A 322 -21.79 26.00 -13.49
CA ILE A 322 -21.92 24.57 -13.75
C ILE A 322 -22.31 23.86 -12.45
N HIS A 323 -23.24 22.94 -12.54
CA HIS A 323 -23.58 21.98 -11.52
C HIS A 323 -22.98 20.62 -11.91
N VAL A 324 -22.28 19.99 -10.98
CA VAL A 324 -21.65 18.69 -11.19
C VAL A 324 -22.06 17.75 -10.07
N LYS A 325 -22.49 16.54 -10.40
CA LYS A 325 -22.78 15.48 -9.44
C LYS A 325 -22.00 14.21 -9.77
N ASN A 326 -21.78 13.38 -8.77
CA ASN A 326 -21.26 12.02 -8.88
C ASN A 326 -21.94 11.11 -7.86
N ASN A 327 -21.51 9.83 -7.73
CA ASN A 327 -22.10 8.89 -6.78
C ASN A 327 -21.89 9.28 -5.31
N PHE A 328 -21.03 10.25 -5.01
CA PHE A 328 -20.62 10.62 -3.64
C PHE A 328 -21.09 12.02 -3.22
N GLY A 329 -21.73 12.77 -4.11
CA GLY A 329 -22.27 14.10 -3.85
C GLY A 329 -22.38 14.98 -5.07
N GLU A 330 -22.69 16.25 -4.84
CA GLU A 330 -22.88 17.27 -5.87
C GLU A 330 -22.27 18.60 -5.43
N GLU A 331 -21.90 19.46 -6.40
CA GLU A 331 -21.30 20.77 -6.14
C GLU A 331 -21.65 21.74 -7.26
N ASP A 332 -21.78 23.01 -6.89
CA ASP A 332 -22.07 24.13 -7.78
C ASP A 332 -20.83 25.00 -7.99
N PHE A 333 -20.38 25.12 -9.23
CA PHE A 333 -19.24 25.95 -9.60
C PHE A 333 -19.76 27.25 -10.26
N ASN A 334 -19.80 28.31 -9.47
CA ASN A 334 -20.29 29.61 -9.94
C ASN A 334 -19.23 30.29 -10.84
N ASN A 335 -19.67 30.86 -11.95
CA ASN A 335 -18.81 31.59 -12.90
C ASN A 335 -17.66 30.73 -13.42
N ALA A 336 -17.93 29.47 -13.72
CA ALA A 336 -16.92 28.51 -14.13
C ALA A 336 -16.32 28.80 -15.51
N PHE A 337 -17.09 29.44 -16.38
CA PHE A 337 -16.66 29.81 -17.72
C PHE A 337 -17.32 31.11 -18.19
N THR A 338 -16.61 31.90 -19.00
CA THR A 338 -17.13 33.10 -19.65
C THR A 338 -17.00 32.99 -21.16
N LEU A 339 -18.12 33.10 -21.89
CA LEU A 339 -18.12 33.19 -23.35
C LEU A 339 -18.41 34.61 -23.76
N GLN A 340 -17.44 35.26 -24.41
CA GLN A 340 -17.60 36.61 -24.95
C GLN A 340 -18.07 36.52 -26.39
N VAL A 341 -19.19 37.19 -26.72
CA VAL A 341 -19.64 37.28 -28.10
C VAL A 341 -19.12 38.59 -28.67
N VAL A 342 -18.26 38.49 -29.67
CA VAL A 342 -17.59 39.63 -30.31
C VAL A 342 -18.08 39.87 -31.71
N GLU A 343 -17.83 41.05 -32.25
CA GLU A 343 -18.02 41.31 -33.66
C GLU A 343 -16.99 40.55 -34.49
N TYR A 344 -17.23 40.45 -35.79
CA TYR A 344 -16.29 39.84 -36.72
C TYR A 344 -14.88 40.44 -36.56
N ILE A 345 -13.92 39.60 -36.32
CA ILE A 345 -12.51 39.97 -36.23
C ILE A 345 -11.85 39.74 -37.58
N GLU A 346 -11.52 40.84 -38.27
CA GLU A 346 -10.82 40.70 -39.55
C GLU A 346 -9.46 39.98 -39.34
N PRO A 347 -9.23 38.89 -40.09
CA PRO A 347 -7.97 38.20 -39.98
C PRO A 347 -6.82 39.13 -40.39
N ILE A 348 -5.72 39.05 -39.65
CA ILE A 348 -4.49 39.78 -40.01
C ILE A 348 -4.01 39.24 -41.36
N SER A 349 -4.06 40.09 -42.38
CA SER A 349 -3.57 39.76 -43.72
C SER A 349 -2.28 40.55 -44.03
N GLY A 350 -1.46 40.04 -44.93
CA GLY A 350 -0.24 40.70 -45.32
C GLY A 350 0.86 40.71 -44.26
N PHE A 351 0.92 39.62 -43.49
CA PHE A 351 1.96 39.48 -42.48
C PHE A 351 3.26 39.02 -43.14
N GLU A 352 4.24 39.88 -43.17
CA GLU A 352 5.51 39.58 -43.79
C GLU A 352 6.67 39.74 -42.77
N TYR A 353 7.58 38.81 -42.82
CA TYR A 353 8.91 38.95 -42.19
C TYR A 353 9.94 39.34 -43.26
N GLU A 354 10.98 40.06 -42.87
CA GLU A 354 12.14 40.22 -43.75
C GLU A 354 12.66 38.83 -44.10
N THR A 355 12.78 38.55 -45.39
CA THR A 355 13.18 37.24 -45.92
C THR A 355 14.68 36.98 -45.81
N SER A 356 15.50 38.03 -45.56
CA SER A 356 16.94 37.93 -45.32
C SER A 356 17.36 38.85 -44.19
N ILE A 357 18.11 38.33 -43.26
CA ILE A 357 18.67 39.11 -42.16
C ILE A 357 20.19 38.86 -42.10
N ASP A 358 20.95 39.91 -42.31
CA ASP A 358 22.36 39.90 -42.09
C ASP A 358 22.67 40.00 -40.58
N LYS A 359 23.25 38.96 -40.02
CA LYS A 359 23.68 39.00 -38.64
C LYS A 359 25.12 38.54 -38.48
N TYR A 360 25.80 39.12 -37.51
CA TYR A 360 27.12 38.68 -37.09
C TYR A 360 27.03 37.55 -36.09
N GLN A 361 27.97 36.64 -36.15
CA GLN A 361 28.09 35.55 -35.18
C GLN A 361 28.12 36.10 -33.74
N TYR A 362 27.37 35.47 -32.84
CA TYR A 362 27.20 35.87 -31.43
C TYR A 362 26.43 37.17 -31.17
N SER A 363 25.82 37.81 -32.16
CA SER A 363 24.94 38.96 -31.95
C SER A 363 23.50 38.53 -31.62
N LYS A 364 22.85 39.20 -30.65
CA LYS A 364 21.42 39.10 -30.43
C LYS A 364 20.72 39.95 -31.48
N PHE A 365 19.65 39.41 -32.06
CA PHE A 365 18.79 40.17 -32.96
C PHE A 365 17.32 39.93 -32.64
N THR A 366 16.49 40.87 -32.95
CA THR A 366 15.04 40.78 -32.81
C THR A 366 14.45 40.99 -34.20
N ILE A 367 13.52 40.12 -34.59
CA ILE A 367 12.73 40.25 -35.82
C ILE A 367 11.33 40.63 -35.39
N SER A 368 10.83 41.70 -35.94
CA SER A 368 9.42 42.10 -35.76
C SER A 368 8.69 41.97 -37.10
N PRO A 369 7.50 41.43 -37.11
CA PRO A 369 6.68 41.39 -38.34
C PRO A 369 6.29 42.80 -38.78
N LYS A 370 6.22 43.00 -40.08
CA LYS A 370 5.62 44.20 -40.67
C LYS A 370 4.21 43.86 -41.11
N ALA A 371 3.20 44.54 -40.55
CA ALA A 371 1.86 44.49 -41.08
C ALA A 371 1.75 45.34 -42.33
N VAL A 372 1.28 44.78 -43.41
CA VAL A 372 1.16 45.44 -44.70
C VAL A 372 -0.23 46.07 -44.90
N SER A 373 -1.20 45.83 -44.02
CA SER A 373 -2.52 46.47 -44.05
C SER A 373 -3.00 46.83 -42.65
N TYR A 374 -3.44 48.05 -42.47
CA TYR A 374 -4.03 48.56 -41.22
C TYR A 374 -5.54 48.55 -41.34
N THR A 375 -6.20 47.66 -40.65
CA THR A 375 -7.57 47.86 -40.23
C THR A 375 -7.59 47.82 -38.71
N HIS A 376 -8.14 48.85 -38.12
CA HIS A 376 -8.23 49.17 -36.70
C HIS A 376 -8.14 48.00 -35.73
N LEU A 377 -6.98 47.81 -35.11
CA LEU A 377 -6.84 47.11 -33.83
C LEU A 377 -7.02 48.17 -32.73
N THR A 378 -8.23 48.33 -32.22
CA THR A 378 -8.44 48.87 -30.88
C THR A 378 -8.37 47.67 -29.91
N LEU A 379 -7.21 47.45 -29.35
CA LEU A 379 -7.09 46.63 -28.13
C LEU A 379 -7.78 47.40 -27.00
N PRO A 380 -8.55 46.70 -26.16
CA PRO A 380 -9.13 47.28 -24.96
C PRO A 380 -8.09 47.72 -23.97
#